data_992dc828dc55bad27fa1290e87264960
#
_entry.id   992dc828dc55bad27fa1290e87264960
#
_cell.length_a   1.000
_cell.length_b   1.000
_cell.length_c   1.000
_cell.angle_alpha   90.00
_cell.angle_beta   90.00
_cell.angle_gamma   90.00
#
_symmetry.space_group_name_H-M   'P 1'
#
loop_
_entity.id
_entity.type
_entity.pdbx_description
1 polymer ?
#
loop_
_entity_poly.entity_id
_entity_poly.type
_entity_poly.pdbx_seq_one_letter_code
_entity_poly.pdbx_strand_id
1 'polypeptide(L)'
;MSLEEELFKIPKLQFPEDLSKISFLFKENGFVKIDGVFSKQEVEEMKNEMKKIIEEFEPSKHPKAIFTSNEQKHVSDNYFLKSVDKISFFYEEGAIDENTGKLVVEKEKALNKVGHALHWINPIFRHFTFNDKIKKIIKYLSILNSPKIAQSMYIFKQPKIGGYVNEHVDSTFLHTKNPENLIGIWIALDNSKIENGCLYFAPKSHKDFADQTKNYKFVRNLQNIAKNEGPFLEFKGEKPQINNLKYIPIECESGSLILIHGNVLHKSEKNTSNYQRNVYAFHLIDLEENEEWGNTNWLQENKKYKFPELFKN
;
A
#
# COMPACT_ATOMS: atom_id res chain seq x y z
N MET A 1 -12.62 21.44 17.94
CA MET A 1 -13.36 20.75 16.87
C MET A 1 -13.34 19.28 17.21
N SER A 2 -14.50 18.63 17.28
CA SER A 2 -14.59 17.18 17.56
C SER A 2 -14.16 16.36 16.35
N LEU A 3 -13.77 15.07 16.57
CA LEU A 3 -13.50 14.13 15.47
C LEU A 3 -14.68 14.04 14.51
N GLU A 4 -15.92 14.14 15.03
CA GLU A 4 -17.14 14.14 14.23
C GLU A 4 -17.24 15.37 13.33
N GLU A 5 -16.91 16.56 13.81
CA GLU A 5 -16.92 17.80 12.99
C GLU A 5 -15.91 17.77 11.87
N GLU A 6 -14.78 17.05 12.01
CA GLU A 6 -13.80 16.88 10.93
C GLU A 6 -14.17 15.77 9.96
N LEU A 7 -14.76 14.68 10.42
CA LEU A 7 -15.33 13.64 9.56
C LEU A 7 -16.44 14.20 8.65
N PHE A 8 -17.23 15.17 9.15
CA PHE A 8 -18.24 15.87 8.35
C PHE A 8 -17.64 16.78 7.26
N LYS A 9 -16.36 17.17 7.37
CA LYS A 9 -15.69 18.03 6.39
C LYS A 9 -15.07 17.27 5.22
N ILE A 10 -14.90 15.96 5.33
CA ILE A 10 -14.41 15.14 4.22
C ILE A 10 -15.60 14.77 3.35
N PRO A 11 -15.67 15.30 2.13
CA PRO A 11 -16.78 15.00 1.23
C PRO A 11 -16.84 13.51 0.90
N LYS A 12 -18.04 12.95 0.94
CA LYS A 12 -18.31 11.63 0.40
C LYS A 12 -18.48 11.77 -1.11
N LEU A 13 -17.55 11.22 -1.87
CA LEU A 13 -17.62 11.22 -3.33
C LEU A 13 -18.22 9.91 -3.82
N GLN A 14 -19.04 9.99 -4.87
CA GLN A 14 -19.62 8.84 -5.58
C GLN A 14 -19.01 8.71 -6.97
N PHE A 15 -18.74 7.48 -7.37
CA PHE A 15 -18.31 7.17 -8.73
C PHE A 15 -19.54 6.87 -9.59
N PRO A 16 -19.64 7.44 -10.79
CA PRO A 16 -18.71 8.38 -11.45
C PRO A 16 -19.07 9.87 -11.31
N GLU A 17 -20.10 10.21 -10.51
CA GLU A 17 -20.77 11.51 -10.50
C GLU A 17 -19.89 12.64 -9.99
N ASP A 18 -19.04 12.36 -8.99
CA ASP A 18 -18.26 13.37 -8.29
C ASP A 18 -16.79 13.48 -8.76
N LEU A 19 -16.43 12.85 -9.89
CA LEU A 19 -15.05 12.79 -10.37
C LEU A 19 -14.41 14.18 -10.57
N SER A 20 -15.18 15.18 -10.97
CA SER A 20 -14.68 16.56 -11.15
C SER A 20 -14.13 17.21 -9.88
N LYS A 21 -14.49 16.70 -8.71
CA LYS A 21 -14.06 17.22 -7.40
C LYS A 21 -12.75 16.60 -6.91
N ILE A 22 -12.32 15.49 -7.50
CA ILE A 22 -11.20 14.66 -7.00
C ILE A 22 -9.91 15.46 -6.91
N SER A 23 -9.53 16.17 -7.99
CA SER A 23 -8.25 16.89 -8.05
C SER A 23 -8.14 17.96 -6.97
N PHE A 24 -9.17 18.76 -6.79
CA PHE A 24 -9.20 19.78 -5.74
C PHE A 24 -9.09 19.17 -4.34
N LEU A 25 -9.93 18.16 -4.02
CA LEU A 25 -9.97 17.57 -2.70
C LEU A 25 -8.69 16.80 -2.35
N PHE A 26 -8.11 16.13 -3.35
CA PHE A 26 -6.84 15.43 -3.18
C PHE A 26 -5.69 16.41 -2.85
N LYS A 27 -5.60 17.50 -3.62
CA LYS A 27 -4.62 18.56 -3.37
C LYS A 27 -4.80 19.23 -2.00
N GLU A 28 -6.07 19.37 -1.55
CA GLU A 28 -6.32 19.96 -0.24
C GLU A 28 -5.99 19.03 0.93
N ASN A 29 -6.40 17.77 0.87
CA ASN A 29 -6.34 16.87 2.00
C ASN A 29 -5.18 15.87 1.97
N GLY A 30 -4.60 15.59 0.79
CA GLY A 30 -3.60 14.54 0.58
C GLY A 30 -4.21 13.15 0.37
N PHE A 31 -5.53 13.03 0.44
CA PHE A 31 -6.26 11.79 0.16
C PHE A 31 -7.69 12.09 -0.26
N VAL A 32 -8.31 11.14 -0.95
CA VAL A 32 -9.73 11.21 -1.33
C VAL A 32 -10.32 9.81 -1.30
N LYS A 33 -11.49 9.67 -0.65
CA LYS A 33 -12.31 8.46 -0.70
C LYS A 33 -13.39 8.61 -1.76
N ILE A 34 -13.58 7.56 -2.58
CA ILE A 34 -14.57 7.47 -3.65
C ILE A 34 -15.37 6.18 -3.43
N ASP A 35 -16.65 6.31 -3.19
CA ASP A 35 -17.55 5.18 -2.98
C ASP A 35 -18.11 4.66 -4.32
N GLY A 36 -18.51 3.39 -4.37
CA GLY A 36 -19.18 2.79 -5.53
C GLY A 36 -18.30 2.56 -6.77
N VAL A 37 -16.96 2.51 -6.61
CA VAL A 37 -16.04 2.29 -7.76
C VAL A 37 -16.18 0.86 -8.28
N PHE A 38 -16.14 -0.12 -7.40
CA PHE A 38 -16.27 -1.53 -7.77
C PHE A 38 -17.56 -2.13 -7.21
N SER A 39 -18.24 -2.92 -8.03
CA SER A 39 -19.41 -3.69 -7.63
C SER A 39 -19.04 -4.84 -6.69
N LYS A 40 -20.02 -5.38 -5.98
CA LYS A 40 -19.84 -6.58 -5.15
C LYS A 40 -19.30 -7.76 -5.95
N GLN A 41 -19.73 -7.93 -7.20
CA GLN A 41 -19.25 -9.01 -8.06
C GLN A 41 -17.77 -8.86 -8.40
N GLU A 42 -17.32 -7.64 -8.76
CA GLU A 42 -15.91 -7.33 -9.05
C GLU A 42 -15.02 -7.54 -7.81
N VAL A 43 -15.51 -7.16 -6.65
CA VAL A 43 -14.81 -7.41 -5.38
C VAL A 43 -14.68 -8.91 -5.09
N GLU A 44 -15.76 -9.66 -5.24
CA GLU A 44 -15.73 -11.11 -5.01
C GLU A 44 -14.82 -11.83 -6.03
N GLU A 45 -14.69 -11.35 -7.26
CA GLU A 45 -13.74 -11.88 -8.23
C GLU A 45 -12.29 -11.74 -7.73
N MET A 46 -11.89 -10.58 -7.24
CA MET A 46 -10.55 -10.37 -6.65
C MET A 46 -10.32 -11.24 -5.40
N LYS A 47 -11.33 -11.38 -4.54
CA LYS A 47 -11.23 -12.20 -3.31
C LYS A 47 -11.11 -13.69 -3.64
N ASN A 48 -11.92 -14.17 -4.58
CA ASN A 48 -11.88 -15.57 -5.02
C ASN A 48 -10.56 -15.91 -5.70
N GLU A 49 -9.99 -15.00 -6.46
CA GLU A 49 -8.67 -15.21 -7.05
C GLU A 49 -7.57 -15.28 -5.99
N MET A 50 -7.59 -14.39 -4.99
CA MET A 50 -6.64 -14.47 -3.89
C MET A 50 -6.81 -15.76 -3.09
N LYS A 51 -8.03 -16.22 -2.89
CA LYS A 51 -8.28 -17.51 -2.24
C LYS A 51 -7.61 -18.67 -2.98
N LYS A 52 -7.70 -18.74 -4.32
CA LYS A 52 -7.00 -19.76 -5.13
C LYS A 52 -5.48 -19.66 -4.95
N ILE A 53 -4.92 -18.43 -4.99
CA ILE A 53 -3.48 -18.23 -4.77
C ILE A 53 -3.05 -18.76 -3.39
N ILE A 54 -3.87 -18.56 -2.34
CA ILE A 54 -3.57 -19.08 -1.00
C ILE A 54 -3.76 -20.62 -0.92
N GLU A 55 -4.74 -21.17 -1.61
CA GLU A 55 -4.94 -22.62 -1.67
C GLU A 55 -3.71 -23.33 -2.24
N GLU A 56 -3.10 -22.76 -3.30
CA GLU A 56 -1.87 -23.25 -3.94
C GLU A 56 -0.61 -22.95 -3.12
N PHE A 57 -0.67 -22.02 -2.17
CA PHE A 57 0.46 -21.63 -1.34
C PHE A 57 0.84 -22.75 -0.36
N GLU A 58 2.12 -23.20 -0.44
CA GLU A 58 2.71 -24.19 0.45
C GLU A 58 3.71 -23.50 1.40
N PRO A 59 3.37 -23.28 2.68
CA PRO A 59 4.23 -22.58 3.65
C PRO A 59 5.65 -23.16 3.80
N SER A 60 5.80 -24.48 3.60
CA SER A 60 7.09 -25.17 3.71
C SER A 60 8.06 -24.84 2.58
N LYS A 61 7.56 -24.39 1.42
CA LYS A 61 8.37 -24.03 0.23
C LYS A 61 8.76 -22.57 0.19
N HIS A 62 8.30 -21.77 1.14
CA HIS A 62 8.54 -20.31 1.17
C HIS A 62 9.30 -19.89 2.43
N PRO A 63 10.15 -18.87 2.33
CA PRO A 63 10.77 -18.26 3.51
C PRO A 63 9.72 -17.71 4.46
N LYS A 64 9.99 -17.83 5.76
CA LYS A 64 9.11 -17.31 6.82
C LYS A 64 9.34 -15.81 7.03
N ALA A 65 9.08 -15.03 6.00
CA ALA A 65 9.22 -13.58 6.05
C ALA A 65 8.02 -12.97 6.79
N ILE A 66 8.26 -12.47 8.00
CA ILE A 66 7.27 -11.74 8.78
C ILE A 66 7.28 -10.28 8.32
N PHE A 67 6.11 -9.75 7.95
CA PHE A 67 5.97 -8.33 7.73
C PHE A 67 5.64 -7.63 9.05
N THR A 68 6.45 -6.67 9.40
CA THR A 68 6.23 -5.80 10.55
C THR A 68 6.47 -4.35 10.15
N SER A 69 5.72 -3.45 10.73
CA SER A 69 5.99 -2.01 10.65
C SER A 69 7.10 -1.55 11.60
N ASN A 70 7.68 -2.46 12.38
CA ASN A 70 8.79 -2.16 13.27
C ASN A 70 10.11 -2.16 12.48
N GLU A 71 10.76 -1.01 12.40
CA GLU A 71 11.98 -0.74 11.65
C GLU A 71 13.15 -1.70 11.99
N GLN A 72 13.20 -2.22 13.21
CA GLN A 72 14.27 -3.11 13.67
C GLN A 72 14.17 -4.56 13.18
N LYS A 73 13.02 -4.98 12.68
CA LYS A 73 12.76 -6.38 12.27
C LYS A 73 12.77 -6.63 10.75
N HIS A 74 13.12 -5.65 9.92
CA HIS A 74 13.22 -5.83 8.46
C HIS A 74 14.41 -6.69 8.00
N VAL A 75 14.76 -7.71 8.76
CA VAL A 75 16.02 -8.48 8.60
C VAL A 75 15.94 -9.60 7.55
N SER A 76 14.76 -9.94 7.03
CA SER A 76 14.63 -10.92 5.94
C SER A 76 14.75 -10.28 4.54
N ASP A 77 15.67 -9.38 4.42
CA ASP A 77 15.84 -8.41 3.34
C ASP A 77 15.95 -9.02 1.94
N ASN A 78 16.59 -10.17 1.82
CA ASN A 78 16.82 -10.78 0.51
C ASN A 78 15.53 -11.31 -0.13
N TYR A 79 14.60 -11.87 0.67
CA TYR A 79 13.31 -12.32 0.16
C TYR A 79 12.44 -11.12 -0.26
N PHE A 80 12.45 -10.05 0.55
CA PHE A 80 11.75 -8.82 0.26
C PHE A 80 12.30 -8.16 -1.02
N LEU A 81 13.62 -8.01 -1.15
CA LEU A 81 14.26 -7.48 -2.35
C LEU A 81 13.97 -8.29 -3.62
N LYS A 82 13.85 -9.60 -3.49
CA LYS A 82 13.57 -10.51 -4.61
C LYS A 82 12.09 -10.67 -4.93
N SER A 83 11.20 -9.99 -4.22
CA SER A 83 9.74 -10.08 -4.41
C SER A 83 9.18 -9.13 -5.48
N VAL A 84 10.00 -8.25 -6.02
CA VAL A 84 9.63 -7.18 -6.95
C VAL A 84 8.85 -7.68 -8.18
N ASP A 85 9.31 -8.76 -8.78
CA ASP A 85 8.76 -9.36 -9.99
C ASP A 85 8.06 -10.70 -9.71
N LYS A 86 7.56 -10.89 -8.48
CA LYS A 86 6.96 -12.15 -8.01
C LYS A 86 5.68 -11.92 -7.22
N ILE A 87 4.94 -13.00 -7.06
CA ILE A 87 3.90 -13.15 -6.04
C ILE A 87 4.56 -13.79 -4.83
N SER A 88 4.84 -12.99 -3.81
CA SER A 88 5.53 -13.37 -2.57
C SER A 88 4.62 -13.20 -1.37
N PHE A 89 4.79 -14.06 -0.38
CA PHE A 89 3.92 -14.16 0.79
C PHE A 89 4.63 -13.67 2.03
N PHE A 90 3.98 -12.80 2.79
CA PHE A 90 4.51 -12.23 4.02
C PHE A 90 3.54 -12.52 5.16
N TYR A 91 4.07 -13.06 6.25
CA TYR A 91 3.28 -13.47 7.39
C TYR A 91 2.95 -12.31 8.33
N GLU A 92 1.82 -12.43 9.00
CA GLU A 92 1.43 -11.54 10.08
C GLU A 92 2.33 -11.76 11.30
N GLU A 93 2.61 -10.70 12.04
CA GLU A 93 3.33 -10.79 13.31
C GLU A 93 2.52 -11.63 14.29
N GLY A 94 3.18 -12.63 14.91
CA GLY A 94 2.51 -13.59 15.80
C GLY A 94 1.82 -14.76 15.11
N ALA A 95 1.83 -14.86 13.78
CA ALA A 95 1.31 -16.02 13.07
C ALA A 95 2.29 -17.22 13.03
N ILE A 96 3.56 -16.97 13.39
CA ILE A 96 4.62 -17.98 13.44
C ILE A 96 5.17 -18.06 14.86
N ASP A 97 5.27 -19.26 15.41
CA ASP A 97 6.01 -19.53 16.64
C ASP A 97 7.51 -19.33 16.40
N GLU A 98 8.13 -18.40 17.13
CA GLU A 98 9.53 -18.01 16.92
C GLU A 98 10.52 -19.14 17.26
N ASN A 99 10.15 -20.10 18.16
CA ASN A 99 11.03 -21.18 18.58
C ASN A 99 10.99 -22.35 17.62
N THR A 100 9.79 -22.73 17.15
CA THR A 100 9.59 -23.88 16.28
C THR A 100 9.51 -23.52 14.81
N GLY A 101 9.27 -22.24 14.50
CA GLY A 101 9.01 -21.74 13.18
C GLY A 101 7.75 -22.33 12.54
N LYS A 102 6.82 -22.87 13.30
CA LYS A 102 5.54 -23.41 12.80
C LYS A 102 4.47 -22.34 12.84
N LEU A 103 3.50 -22.44 11.93
CA LEU A 103 2.30 -21.61 12.01
C LEU A 103 1.52 -21.97 13.28
N VAL A 104 1.08 -20.92 14.00
CA VAL A 104 0.21 -21.05 15.18
C VAL A 104 -1.26 -20.80 14.85
N VAL A 105 -1.54 -20.44 13.60
CA VAL A 105 -2.88 -20.25 13.03
C VAL A 105 -2.97 -20.98 11.70
N GLU A 106 -4.19 -21.16 11.19
CA GLU A 106 -4.42 -21.68 9.83
C GLU A 106 -3.72 -20.81 8.78
N LYS A 107 -3.22 -21.41 7.69
CA LYS A 107 -2.42 -20.69 6.67
C LYS A 107 -3.17 -19.50 6.05
N GLU A 108 -4.49 -19.61 5.91
CA GLU A 108 -5.39 -18.58 5.40
C GLU A 108 -5.46 -17.34 6.30
N LYS A 109 -5.18 -17.53 7.61
CA LYS A 109 -5.15 -16.47 8.63
C LYS A 109 -3.74 -16.02 8.98
N ALA A 110 -2.72 -16.68 8.42
CA ALA A 110 -1.33 -16.40 8.76
C ALA A 110 -0.71 -15.25 7.97
N LEU A 111 -1.34 -14.81 6.88
CA LEU A 111 -0.77 -13.84 5.97
C LEU A 111 -1.16 -12.40 6.35
N ASN A 112 -0.16 -11.51 6.31
CA ASN A 112 -0.29 -10.06 6.36
C ASN A 112 -0.50 -9.49 4.96
N LYS A 113 0.32 -9.89 3.99
CA LYS A 113 0.21 -9.46 2.60
C LYS A 113 0.78 -10.45 1.60
N VAL A 114 0.30 -10.33 0.37
CA VAL A 114 0.84 -10.96 -0.82
C VAL A 114 1.21 -9.87 -1.82
N GLY A 115 2.42 -9.85 -2.32
CA GLY A 115 2.95 -8.82 -3.23
C GLY A 115 4.26 -9.27 -3.88
N HIS A 116 4.83 -8.54 -4.78
CA HIS A 116 4.53 -7.14 -5.15
C HIS A 116 4.20 -6.99 -6.64
N ALA A 117 4.05 -8.12 -7.37
CA ALA A 117 3.78 -8.14 -8.81
C ALA A 117 2.43 -8.79 -9.21
N LEU A 118 1.41 -8.71 -8.35
CA LEU A 118 0.06 -9.21 -8.66
C LEU A 118 -0.49 -8.61 -9.95
N HIS A 119 -0.35 -7.29 -10.14
CA HIS A 119 -0.76 -6.55 -11.34
C HIS A 119 -0.03 -6.98 -12.62
N TRP A 120 1.12 -7.63 -12.49
CA TRP A 120 1.97 -8.07 -13.59
C TRP A 120 1.74 -9.53 -13.96
N ILE A 121 1.69 -10.40 -12.93
CA ILE A 121 1.70 -11.85 -13.09
C ILE A 121 0.29 -12.42 -13.18
N ASN A 122 -0.63 -11.93 -12.32
CA ASN A 122 -1.96 -12.51 -12.22
C ASN A 122 -2.97 -11.79 -13.12
N PRO A 123 -3.66 -12.50 -14.03
CA PRO A 123 -4.58 -11.89 -15.00
C PRO A 123 -5.72 -11.11 -14.36
N ILE A 124 -6.28 -11.58 -13.25
CA ILE A 124 -7.41 -10.93 -12.56
C ILE A 124 -6.94 -9.62 -11.92
N PHE A 125 -5.85 -9.64 -11.15
CA PHE A 125 -5.31 -8.42 -10.56
C PHE A 125 -4.79 -7.44 -11.63
N ARG A 126 -4.27 -7.95 -12.75
CA ARG A 126 -3.93 -7.12 -13.90
C ARG A 126 -5.18 -6.43 -14.46
N HIS A 127 -6.26 -7.16 -14.71
CA HIS A 127 -7.52 -6.60 -15.19
C HIS A 127 -8.03 -5.47 -14.30
N PHE A 128 -8.03 -5.65 -12.98
CA PHE A 128 -8.51 -4.63 -12.04
C PHE A 128 -7.55 -3.44 -11.91
N THR A 129 -6.25 -3.64 -12.01
CA THR A 129 -5.26 -2.55 -11.98
C THR A 129 -5.39 -1.63 -13.20
N PHE A 130 -5.57 -2.20 -14.39
CA PHE A 130 -5.68 -1.46 -15.65
C PHE A 130 -7.12 -1.18 -16.07
N ASN A 131 -8.07 -1.32 -15.15
CA ASN A 131 -9.50 -1.08 -15.38
C ASN A 131 -9.78 0.35 -15.81
N ASP A 132 -10.75 0.54 -16.71
CA ASP A 132 -11.13 1.86 -17.23
C ASP A 132 -11.63 2.81 -16.12
N LYS A 133 -12.20 2.28 -15.05
CA LYS A 133 -12.59 3.07 -13.87
C LYS A 133 -11.36 3.70 -13.21
N ILE A 134 -10.28 2.94 -13.02
CA ILE A 134 -9.00 3.45 -12.50
C ILE A 134 -8.43 4.51 -13.44
N LYS A 135 -8.33 4.19 -14.75
CA LYS A 135 -7.85 5.14 -15.77
C LYS A 135 -8.66 6.45 -15.75
N LYS A 136 -9.98 6.34 -15.63
CA LYS A 136 -10.87 7.50 -15.54
C LYS A 136 -10.61 8.33 -14.30
N ILE A 137 -10.51 7.71 -13.12
CA ILE A 137 -10.20 8.38 -11.85
C ILE A 137 -8.85 9.14 -11.97
N ILE A 138 -7.81 8.49 -12.47
CA ILE A 138 -6.47 9.11 -12.60
C ILE A 138 -6.47 10.25 -13.61
N LYS A 139 -7.23 10.16 -14.71
CA LYS A 139 -7.41 11.29 -15.64
C LYS A 139 -8.06 12.51 -14.97
N TYR A 140 -9.08 12.30 -14.14
CA TYR A 140 -9.72 13.40 -13.39
C TYR A 140 -8.86 13.93 -12.25
N LEU A 141 -7.96 13.13 -11.70
CA LEU A 141 -6.97 13.61 -10.73
C LEU A 141 -6.01 14.63 -11.34
N SER A 142 -5.63 14.45 -12.61
CA SER A 142 -4.85 15.41 -13.43
C SER A 142 -3.53 15.86 -12.80
N ILE A 143 -2.82 14.93 -12.11
CA ILE A 143 -1.51 15.18 -11.52
C ILE A 143 -0.42 14.42 -12.28
N LEU A 144 -0.75 13.20 -12.74
CA LEU A 144 0.20 12.32 -13.41
C LEU A 144 0.02 12.38 -14.93
N ASN A 145 1.11 12.46 -15.68
CA ASN A 145 1.13 12.51 -17.15
C ASN A 145 1.27 11.12 -17.78
N SER A 146 2.25 10.35 -17.30
CA SER A 146 2.56 8.99 -17.79
C SER A 146 2.74 8.00 -16.64
N PRO A 147 1.68 7.78 -15.82
CA PRO A 147 1.78 6.95 -14.63
C PRO A 147 2.11 5.50 -14.94
N LYS A 148 3.05 4.95 -14.17
CA LYS A 148 3.46 3.55 -14.20
C LYS A 148 3.08 2.88 -12.88
N ILE A 149 2.76 1.58 -12.94
CA ILE A 149 2.49 0.79 -11.74
C ILE A 149 3.82 0.26 -11.20
N ALA A 150 4.24 0.76 -10.03
CA ALA A 150 5.48 0.33 -9.41
C ALA A 150 5.34 -1.01 -8.68
N GLN A 151 4.28 -1.19 -7.92
CA GLN A 151 4.00 -2.42 -7.16
C GLN A 151 2.51 -2.58 -6.91
N SER A 152 2.12 -3.80 -6.54
CA SER A 152 0.77 -4.10 -6.05
C SER A 152 0.80 -5.12 -4.91
N MET A 153 -0.15 -5.00 -3.99
CA MET A 153 -0.26 -5.85 -2.82
C MET A 153 -1.72 -6.19 -2.54
N TYR A 154 -1.94 -7.44 -2.14
CA TYR A 154 -3.16 -7.80 -1.44
C TYR A 154 -2.83 -7.81 0.05
N ILE A 155 -3.54 -7.03 0.83
CA ILE A 155 -3.27 -6.82 2.25
C ILE A 155 -4.41 -7.43 3.06
N PHE A 156 -4.04 -8.30 3.97
CA PHE A 156 -4.95 -8.90 4.94
C PHE A 156 -4.83 -8.14 6.26
N LYS A 157 -5.95 -7.92 6.90
CA LYS A 157 -5.98 -7.53 8.29
C LYS A 157 -6.82 -8.56 9.02
N GLN A 158 -6.12 -9.57 9.51
CA GLN A 158 -6.75 -10.78 10.05
C GLN A 158 -7.53 -10.47 11.33
N PRO A 159 -8.65 -11.18 11.59
CA PRO A 159 -9.40 -11.02 12.83
C PRO A 159 -8.51 -11.24 14.06
N LYS A 160 -8.55 -10.33 15.03
CA LYS A 160 -7.86 -10.38 16.32
C LYS A 160 -6.32 -10.30 16.28
N ILE A 161 -5.67 -10.68 15.17
CA ILE A 161 -4.20 -10.70 15.05
C ILE A 161 -3.65 -9.67 14.06
N GLY A 162 -4.50 -9.10 13.19
CA GLY A 162 -4.10 -8.09 12.21
C GLY A 162 -3.40 -6.91 12.89
N GLY A 163 -2.10 -6.78 12.65
CA GLY A 163 -1.20 -5.91 13.36
C GLY A 163 -1.42 -4.41 13.12
N TYR A 164 -0.79 -3.61 13.93
CA TYR A 164 -0.72 -2.17 13.77
C TYR A 164 0.14 -1.81 12.54
N VAL A 165 -0.28 -0.81 11.77
CA VAL A 165 0.56 -0.18 10.76
C VAL A 165 0.95 1.19 11.28
N ASN A 166 2.25 1.35 11.55
CA ASN A 166 2.80 2.58 12.09
C ASN A 166 2.54 3.77 11.18
N GLU A 167 2.52 4.93 11.77
CA GLU A 167 2.47 6.20 11.08
C GLU A 167 3.62 6.30 10.07
N HIS A 168 3.27 6.60 8.82
CA HIS A 168 4.25 6.73 7.74
C HIS A 168 3.70 7.56 6.57
N VAL A 169 4.58 7.87 5.66
CA VAL A 169 4.27 8.34 4.31
C VAL A 169 4.80 7.33 3.30
N ASP A 170 4.08 7.10 2.21
CA ASP A 170 4.47 6.13 1.19
C ASP A 170 5.80 6.47 0.52
N SER A 171 6.10 7.77 0.40
CA SER A 171 7.35 8.27 -0.16
C SER A 171 8.60 7.92 0.68
N THR A 172 8.44 7.43 1.91
CA THR A 172 9.53 6.80 2.65
C THR A 172 9.99 5.51 1.97
N PHE A 173 9.08 4.77 1.38
CA PHE A 173 9.36 3.45 0.78
C PHE A 173 9.54 3.49 -0.74
N LEU A 174 8.87 4.41 -1.43
CA LEU A 174 8.95 4.58 -2.88
C LEU A 174 9.25 6.05 -3.17
N HIS A 175 10.47 6.35 -3.60
CA HIS A 175 10.90 7.71 -3.76
C HIS A 175 11.03 8.12 -5.22
N THR A 176 10.26 9.11 -5.61
CA THR A 176 10.42 9.93 -6.80
C THR A 176 11.13 11.23 -6.43
N LYS A 177 11.68 11.92 -7.39
CA LYS A 177 12.29 13.24 -7.18
C LYS A 177 11.26 14.25 -6.69
N ASN A 178 10.06 14.21 -7.27
CA ASN A 178 8.92 14.98 -6.84
C ASN A 178 7.90 14.04 -6.16
N PRO A 179 7.66 14.15 -4.84
CA PRO A 179 6.71 13.29 -4.11
C PRO A 179 5.25 13.40 -4.57
N GLU A 180 4.88 14.48 -5.27
CA GLU A 180 3.56 14.63 -5.93
C GLU A 180 3.32 13.53 -6.98
N ASN A 181 4.40 12.94 -7.50
CA ASN A 181 4.39 11.93 -8.54
C ASN A 181 4.25 10.49 -8.00
N LEU A 182 3.95 10.34 -6.71
CA LEU A 182 3.66 9.06 -6.08
C LEU A 182 2.24 9.04 -5.53
N ILE A 183 1.41 8.12 -6.00
CA ILE A 183 0.02 7.98 -5.57
C ILE A 183 -0.28 6.53 -5.23
N GLY A 184 -0.75 6.30 -4.01
CA GLY A 184 -1.31 5.03 -3.59
C GLY A 184 -2.77 4.90 -4.02
N ILE A 185 -3.12 3.74 -4.55
CA ILE A 185 -4.49 3.30 -4.82
C ILE A 185 -4.82 2.20 -3.83
N TRP A 186 -5.85 2.41 -3.03
CA TRP A 186 -6.28 1.48 -1.99
C TRP A 186 -7.75 1.12 -2.21
N ILE A 187 -8.05 -0.15 -2.51
CA ILE A 187 -9.38 -0.65 -2.86
C ILE A 187 -9.87 -1.52 -1.71
N ALA A 188 -10.95 -1.11 -1.06
CA ALA A 188 -11.58 -1.89 0.01
C ALA A 188 -12.28 -3.13 -0.59
N LEU A 189 -11.83 -4.32 -0.23
CA LEU A 189 -12.49 -5.57 -0.63
C LEU A 189 -13.47 -6.07 0.43
N ASP A 190 -13.32 -5.61 1.66
CA ASP A 190 -14.29 -5.76 2.75
C ASP A 190 -14.65 -4.38 3.30
N ASN A 191 -15.75 -4.30 4.05
CA ASN A 191 -16.07 -3.09 4.77
C ASN A 191 -14.95 -2.77 5.77
N SER A 192 -14.39 -1.59 5.65
CA SER A 192 -13.31 -1.10 6.50
C SER A 192 -13.88 -0.19 7.58
N LYS A 193 -13.81 -0.63 8.81
CA LYS A 193 -14.37 0.01 10.01
C LYS A 193 -13.27 0.30 11.03
N ILE A 194 -13.55 1.13 12.01
CA ILE A 194 -12.62 1.42 13.10
C ILE A 194 -12.19 0.13 13.80
N GLU A 195 -13.13 -0.75 14.13
CA GLU A 195 -12.86 -1.97 14.87
C GLU A 195 -12.06 -3.03 14.09
N ASN A 196 -12.07 -2.99 12.74
CA ASN A 196 -11.24 -3.89 11.92
C ASN A 196 -10.03 -3.22 11.28
N GLY A 197 -9.67 -2.01 11.76
CA GLY A 197 -8.45 -1.31 11.39
C GLY A 197 -8.55 -0.56 10.07
N CYS A 198 -9.52 0.35 9.92
CA CYS A 198 -9.56 1.29 8.81
C CYS A 198 -8.30 2.16 8.75
N LEU A 199 -8.09 2.86 7.65
CA LEU A 199 -7.03 3.85 7.55
C LEU A 199 -7.39 5.11 8.35
N TYR A 200 -6.38 5.69 8.96
CA TYR A 200 -6.41 6.99 9.59
C TYR A 200 -5.46 7.93 8.85
N PHE A 201 -5.93 9.11 8.51
CA PHE A 201 -5.13 10.12 7.83
C PHE A 201 -4.99 11.37 8.69
N ALA A 202 -3.82 12.03 8.59
CA ALA A 202 -3.63 13.40 9.03
C ALA A 202 -3.85 14.33 7.84
N PRO A 203 -5.02 14.97 7.70
CA PRO A 203 -5.32 15.84 6.56
C PRO A 203 -4.31 16.97 6.44
N LYS A 204 -3.93 17.32 5.20
CA LYS A 204 -2.96 18.37 4.85
C LYS A 204 -1.50 18.10 5.25
N SER A 205 -1.21 16.98 5.92
CA SER A 205 0.15 16.64 6.35
C SER A 205 1.14 16.55 5.19
N HIS A 206 0.69 16.22 3.98
CA HIS A 206 1.51 16.22 2.77
C HIS A 206 2.04 17.62 2.39
N LYS A 207 1.39 18.69 2.86
CA LYS A 207 1.84 20.08 2.72
C LYS A 207 2.62 20.54 3.95
N ASP A 208 2.02 20.36 5.13
CA ASP A 208 2.50 20.95 6.38
C ASP A 208 3.80 20.29 6.88
N PHE A 209 4.03 19.02 6.54
CA PHE A 209 5.17 18.22 7.00
C PHE A 209 6.06 17.68 5.87
N ALA A 210 5.89 18.15 4.64
CA ALA A 210 6.65 17.69 3.47
C ALA A 210 8.17 17.77 3.69
N ASP A 211 8.66 18.88 4.25
CA ASP A 211 10.09 19.08 4.51
C ASP A 211 10.66 18.13 5.58
N GLN A 212 9.85 17.73 6.56
CA GLN A 212 10.26 16.82 7.63
C GLN A 212 10.33 15.37 7.16
N THR A 213 9.43 14.97 6.23
CA THR A 213 9.33 13.58 5.75
C THR A 213 10.24 13.28 4.56
N LYS A 214 10.66 14.29 3.80
CA LYS A 214 11.37 14.14 2.52
C LYS A 214 12.69 13.39 2.60
N ASN A 215 13.41 13.49 3.72
CA ASN A 215 14.75 12.93 3.87
C ASN A 215 14.77 11.56 4.55
N TYR A 216 13.66 11.11 5.14
CA TYR A 216 13.57 9.79 5.78
C TYR A 216 13.15 8.74 4.75
N LYS A 217 14.08 7.88 4.35
CA LYS A 217 13.91 6.94 3.23
C LYS A 217 14.34 5.53 3.58
N PHE A 218 13.53 4.56 3.19
CA PHE A 218 13.86 3.14 3.21
C PHE A 218 14.58 2.79 1.92
N VAL A 219 15.86 2.45 2.01
CA VAL A 219 16.77 2.35 0.85
C VAL A 219 17.53 1.05 0.82
N ARG A 220 18.00 0.70 -0.37
CA ARG A 220 18.98 -0.38 -0.59
C ARG A 220 20.34 0.03 -0.06
N ASN A 221 20.95 -0.83 0.76
CA ASN A 221 22.35 -0.70 1.12
C ASN A 221 23.22 -1.26 0.00
N LEU A 222 23.60 -0.40 -0.94
CA LEU A 222 24.32 -0.82 -2.15
C LEU A 222 25.71 -1.43 -1.84
N GLN A 223 26.35 -1.02 -0.74
CA GLN A 223 27.64 -1.58 -0.33
C GLN A 223 27.49 -3.02 0.16
N ASN A 224 26.48 -3.28 1.00
CA ASN A 224 26.21 -4.61 1.52
C ASN A 224 25.69 -5.55 0.41
N ILE A 225 24.88 -5.02 -0.50
CA ILE A 225 24.43 -5.78 -1.69
C ILE A 225 25.63 -6.20 -2.56
N ALA A 226 26.59 -5.32 -2.80
CA ALA A 226 27.78 -5.63 -3.59
C ALA A 226 28.65 -6.70 -2.93
N LYS A 227 28.71 -6.74 -1.59
CA LYS A 227 29.42 -7.77 -0.82
C LYS A 227 28.59 -9.04 -0.58
N ASN A 228 27.31 -9.03 -0.90
CA ASN A 228 26.36 -10.08 -0.56
C ASN A 228 26.25 -10.34 0.96
N GLU A 229 26.33 -9.28 1.76
CA GLU A 229 26.26 -9.31 3.22
C GLU A 229 25.09 -8.44 3.70
N GLY A 230 24.24 -8.96 4.58
CA GLY A 230 23.13 -8.18 5.14
C GLY A 230 23.58 -7.17 6.21
N PRO A 231 22.76 -6.21 6.57
CA PRO A 231 21.43 -5.93 6.02
C PRO A 231 21.49 -5.31 4.61
N PHE A 232 20.58 -5.74 3.72
CA PHE A 232 20.50 -5.23 2.35
C PHE A 232 19.62 -3.98 2.21
N LEU A 233 18.81 -3.70 3.24
CA LEU A 233 17.92 -2.55 3.34
C LEU A 233 18.18 -1.79 4.63
N GLU A 234 17.98 -0.50 4.60
CA GLU A 234 18.18 0.38 5.76
C GLU A 234 17.29 1.62 5.67
N PHE A 235 17.02 2.25 6.82
CA PHE A 235 16.45 3.59 6.84
C PHE A 235 17.58 4.63 6.86
N LYS A 236 17.47 5.64 5.98
CA LYS A 236 18.38 6.78 5.93
C LYS A 236 17.66 8.08 6.27
N GLY A 237 18.40 9.01 6.88
CA GLY A 237 17.85 10.26 7.37
C GLY A 237 17.30 10.16 8.78
N GLU A 238 16.92 11.29 9.34
CA GLU A 238 16.30 11.36 10.65
C GLU A 238 14.82 11.04 10.55
N LYS A 239 14.35 10.18 11.45
CA LYS A 239 12.91 9.88 11.54
C LYS A 239 12.16 11.15 11.95
N PRO A 240 11.13 11.56 11.19
CA PRO A 240 10.36 12.75 11.52
C PRO A 240 9.78 12.67 12.94
N GLN A 241 10.01 13.71 13.73
CA GLN A 241 9.41 13.88 15.05
C GLN A 241 8.16 14.77 14.91
N ILE A 242 7.06 14.17 14.45
CA ILE A 242 5.83 14.90 14.21
C ILE A 242 4.88 14.69 15.39
N ASN A 243 4.73 15.71 16.22
CA ASN A 243 3.90 15.66 17.40
C ASN A 243 2.56 16.37 17.18
N ASN A 244 1.55 15.97 17.96
CA ASN A 244 0.22 16.60 18.01
C ASN A 244 -0.59 16.54 16.69
N LEU A 245 -0.33 15.54 15.84
CA LEU A 245 -1.15 15.33 14.66
C LEU A 245 -2.52 14.78 15.04
N LYS A 246 -3.53 15.37 14.42
CA LYS A 246 -4.89 14.86 14.52
C LYS A 246 -5.16 13.92 13.35
N TYR A 247 -5.40 12.66 13.67
CA TYR A 247 -5.77 11.62 12.71
C TYR A 247 -7.27 11.43 12.66
N ILE A 248 -7.82 11.32 11.45
CA ILE A 248 -9.23 11.02 11.21
C ILE A 248 -9.38 9.62 10.65
N PRO A 249 -10.26 8.77 11.22
CA PRO A 249 -10.55 7.46 10.64
C PRO A 249 -11.36 7.60 9.35
N ILE A 250 -11.01 6.84 8.32
CA ILE A 250 -11.73 6.79 7.05
C ILE A 250 -12.35 5.42 6.88
N GLU A 251 -13.58 5.29 7.32
CA GLU A 251 -14.36 4.09 7.08
C GLU A 251 -14.84 4.01 5.63
N CYS A 252 -14.82 2.80 5.05
CA CYS A 252 -15.21 2.54 3.67
C CYS A 252 -16.11 1.32 3.59
N GLU A 253 -17.04 1.33 2.67
CA GLU A 253 -17.73 0.13 2.23
C GLU A 253 -16.87 -0.65 1.22
N SER A 254 -17.13 -1.95 1.10
CA SER A 254 -16.54 -2.79 0.07
C SER A 254 -16.79 -2.21 -1.33
N GLY A 255 -15.78 -2.17 -2.17
CA GLY A 255 -15.81 -1.56 -3.50
C GLY A 255 -15.48 -0.07 -3.54
N SER A 256 -15.27 0.58 -2.38
CA SER A 256 -14.74 1.94 -2.31
C SER A 256 -13.25 1.98 -2.63
N LEU A 257 -12.77 3.14 -3.10
CA LEU A 257 -11.38 3.40 -3.42
C LEU A 257 -10.88 4.64 -2.66
N ILE A 258 -9.66 4.56 -2.12
CA ILE A 258 -8.97 5.71 -1.56
C ILE A 258 -7.74 6.02 -2.42
N LEU A 259 -7.60 7.29 -2.84
CA LEU A 259 -6.38 7.85 -3.39
C LEU A 259 -5.54 8.38 -2.23
N ILE A 260 -4.25 8.05 -2.22
CA ILE A 260 -3.30 8.39 -1.14
C ILE A 260 -2.13 9.13 -1.76
N HIS A 261 -1.89 10.36 -1.32
CA HIS A 261 -0.72 11.15 -1.73
C HIS A 261 0.55 10.57 -1.10
N GLY A 262 1.64 10.48 -1.87
CA GLY A 262 2.91 9.91 -1.41
C GLY A 262 3.43 10.46 -0.08
N ASN A 263 3.11 11.72 0.25
CA ASN A 263 3.56 12.40 1.48
C ASN A 263 2.46 12.58 2.54
N VAL A 264 1.25 12.06 2.35
CA VAL A 264 0.24 12.18 3.41
C VAL A 264 0.52 11.17 4.52
N LEU A 265 0.59 11.66 5.75
CA LEU A 265 0.75 10.80 6.93
C LEU A 265 -0.50 9.99 7.18
N HIS A 266 -0.31 8.69 7.27
CA HIS A 266 -1.40 7.76 7.54
C HIS A 266 -0.94 6.56 8.36
N LYS A 267 -1.90 5.88 8.96
CA LYS A 267 -1.71 4.70 9.82
C LYS A 267 -2.93 3.80 9.80
N SER A 268 -2.83 2.64 10.41
CA SER A 268 -3.96 1.74 10.60
C SER A 268 -3.85 1.02 11.94
N GLU A 269 -4.91 1.05 12.73
CA GLU A 269 -4.96 0.40 14.04
C GLU A 269 -5.08 -1.13 13.89
N LYS A 270 -4.90 -1.85 14.99
CA LYS A 270 -5.08 -3.31 15.03
C LYS A 270 -6.52 -3.70 14.71
N ASN A 271 -6.69 -4.86 14.12
CA ASN A 271 -8.01 -5.46 13.97
C ASN A 271 -8.42 -6.15 15.29
N THR A 272 -9.32 -5.53 16.02
CA THR A 272 -9.89 -6.07 17.27
C THR A 272 -11.22 -6.78 17.05
N SER A 273 -11.73 -6.79 15.82
CA SER A 273 -13.01 -7.39 15.44
C SER A 273 -12.91 -8.89 15.15
N ASN A 274 -14.04 -9.51 14.89
CA ASN A 274 -14.13 -10.88 14.38
C ASN A 274 -14.14 -10.97 12.84
N TYR A 275 -14.03 -9.82 12.15
CA TYR A 275 -14.12 -9.72 10.70
C TYR A 275 -12.77 -9.40 10.10
N GLN A 276 -12.45 -10.06 9.00
CA GLN A 276 -11.29 -9.76 8.18
C GLN A 276 -11.48 -8.43 7.43
N ARG A 277 -10.40 -7.74 7.16
CA ARG A 277 -10.37 -6.58 6.27
C ARG A 277 -9.35 -6.79 5.16
N ASN A 278 -9.82 -7.19 4.01
CA ASN A 278 -9.03 -7.37 2.79
C ASN A 278 -8.97 -6.11 1.95
N VAL A 279 -7.82 -5.90 1.34
CA VAL A 279 -7.55 -4.74 0.47
C VAL A 279 -6.72 -5.16 -0.71
N TYR A 280 -7.01 -4.63 -1.87
CA TYR A 280 -6.08 -4.62 -2.99
C TYR A 280 -5.51 -3.21 -3.15
N ALA A 281 -4.19 -3.09 -3.08
CA ALA A 281 -3.51 -1.79 -3.18
C ALA A 281 -2.38 -1.85 -4.21
N PHE A 282 -2.14 -0.72 -4.89
CA PHE A 282 -1.00 -0.55 -5.78
C PHE A 282 -0.55 0.91 -5.82
N HIS A 283 0.68 1.13 -6.27
CA HIS A 283 1.27 2.46 -6.32
C HIS A 283 1.56 2.87 -7.76
N LEU A 284 1.13 4.08 -8.07
CA LEU A 284 1.45 4.78 -9.30
C LEU A 284 2.62 5.71 -9.04
N ILE A 285 3.57 5.71 -9.98
CA ILE A 285 4.66 6.67 -10.05
C ILE A 285 4.64 7.36 -11.41
N ASP A 286 5.02 8.61 -11.45
CA ASP A 286 5.26 9.33 -12.69
C ASP A 286 6.64 9.98 -12.61
N LEU A 287 7.53 9.64 -13.53
CA LEU A 287 8.88 10.17 -13.55
C LEU A 287 8.90 11.43 -14.43
N GLU A 288 9.55 12.48 -13.94
CA GLU A 288 9.77 13.69 -14.72
C GLU A 288 10.60 13.39 -15.97
N GLU A 289 10.58 14.27 -16.95
CA GLU A 289 11.42 14.14 -18.13
C GLU A 289 12.90 14.06 -17.73
N ASN A 290 13.58 13.01 -18.18
CA ASN A 290 14.97 12.66 -17.81
C ASN A 290 15.16 12.26 -16.33
N GLU A 291 14.13 11.99 -15.58
CA GLU A 291 14.24 11.35 -14.27
C GLU A 291 14.38 9.84 -14.42
N GLU A 292 15.44 9.29 -13.83
CA GLU A 292 15.60 7.84 -13.69
C GLU A 292 15.07 7.36 -12.35
N TRP A 293 14.47 6.15 -12.35
CA TRP A 293 14.10 5.50 -11.10
C TRP A 293 15.34 5.22 -10.25
N GLY A 294 15.44 5.87 -9.09
CA GLY A 294 16.63 5.86 -8.26
C GLY A 294 17.06 4.43 -7.87
N ASN A 295 18.34 4.11 -8.06
CA ASN A 295 18.92 2.80 -7.74
C ASN A 295 18.90 2.46 -6.24
N THR A 296 18.66 3.43 -5.38
CA THR A 296 18.48 3.26 -3.93
C THR A 296 17.07 2.86 -3.54
N ASN A 297 16.06 3.04 -4.39
CA ASN A 297 14.75 2.49 -4.13
C ASN A 297 14.86 0.97 -3.92
N TRP A 298 14.16 0.42 -2.91
CA TRP A 298 14.20 -1.03 -2.67
C TRP A 298 13.61 -1.81 -3.85
N LEU A 299 12.57 -1.28 -4.46
CA LEU A 299 11.90 -1.81 -5.63
C LEU A 299 12.67 -1.41 -6.88
N GLN A 300 13.10 -2.38 -7.67
CA GLN A 300 13.88 -2.14 -8.88
C GLN A 300 13.29 -2.86 -10.07
N GLU A 301 13.28 -2.22 -11.21
CA GLU A 301 13.07 -2.90 -12.48
C GLU A 301 14.21 -3.89 -12.78
N ASN A 302 13.95 -4.88 -13.61
CA ASN A 302 14.96 -5.80 -14.12
C ASN A 302 14.77 -6.07 -15.62
N LYS A 303 15.54 -6.97 -16.20
CA LYS A 303 15.48 -7.29 -17.63
C LYS A 303 14.12 -7.87 -18.07
N LYS A 304 13.41 -8.55 -17.16
CA LYS A 304 12.13 -9.24 -17.45
C LYS A 304 10.92 -8.44 -17.01
N TYR A 305 11.08 -7.57 -16.02
CA TYR A 305 10.00 -6.80 -15.41
C TYR A 305 10.31 -5.31 -15.50
N LYS A 306 9.45 -4.60 -16.20
CA LYS A 306 9.42 -3.13 -16.27
C LYS A 306 8.11 -2.63 -15.70
N PHE A 307 8.12 -1.48 -15.08
CA PHE A 307 6.90 -0.87 -14.54
C PHE A 307 5.93 -0.56 -15.69
N PRO A 308 4.80 -1.26 -15.79
CA PRO A 308 3.89 -1.07 -16.91
C PRO A 308 3.17 0.28 -16.80
N GLU A 309 2.99 0.93 -17.95
CA GLU A 309 2.27 2.20 -18.04
C GLU A 309 0.77 1.99 -17.94
N LEU A 310 0.10 2.79 -17.09
CA LEU A 310 -1.35 2.66 -16.83
C LEU A 310 -2.18 2.85 -18.10
N PHE A 311 -1.82 3.81 -18.96
CA PHE A 311 -2.63 4.17 -20.11
C PHE A 311 -2.31 3.41 -21.40
N LYS A 312 -1.20 2.67 -21.43
CA LYS A 312 -0.79 1.86 -22.60
C LYS A 312 -1.14 0.38 -22.51
N ASN A 313 -1.72 -0.05 -21.40
CA ASN A 313 -2.10 -1.44 -21.14
C ASN A 313 -3.61 -1.61 -21.04
#